data_bf1111d35afc2e1bead54bb033d75a00
#
_entry.id   bf1111d35afc2e1bead54bb033d75a00
#
_cell.length_a   1.000
_cell.length_b   1.000
_cell.length_c   1.000
_cell.angle_alpha   90.00
_cell.angle_beta   90.00
_cell.angle_gamma   90.00
#
_symmetry.space_group_name_H-M   'P 1'
#
loop_
_entity.id
_entity.type
_entity.pdbx_description
1 polymer ?
#
loop_
_entity_poly.entity_id
_entity_poly.type
_entity_poly.pdbx_seq_one_letter_code
_entity_poly.pdbx_strand_id
1 'polypeptide(L)'
;MEEKNRKNPFWNAKLTSEERLDWLLANMTLEEKITCMASTMPELPRFGIDMSYVGGEAAHGVEARNDQNGRNIPEPTTSFPQPIGMSASWDTEIIKKAGEVTGTEARVLWHRHPAGGLSRWAPTVDLERDPRWGRTEACFGEDPSLCSVFAKSAFVAAPSAAVVFVLSLFGALPV
;
A
#
# COMPACT_ATOMS: atom_id res chain seq x y z
N MET A 1 8.19 25.91 9.50
CA MET A 1 7.57 25.12 8.40
C MET A 1 7.15 26.13 7.34
N GLU A 2 7.77 26.07 6.17
CA GLU A 2 7.33 26.89 5.05
C GLU A 2 5.88 26.56 4.69
N GLU A 3 5.08 27.59 4.43
CA GLU A 3 3.69 27.41 4.00
C GLU A 3 3.68 26.75 2.62
N LYS A 4 3.26 25.47 2.57
CA LYS A 4 3.27 24.70 1.34
C LYS A 4 2.39 25.36 0.29
N ASN A 5 2.87 25.44 -0.94
CA ASN A 5 2.13 26.02 -2.07
C ASN A 5 0.94 25.15 -2.50
N ARG A 6 -0.12 25.14 -1.70
CA ARG A 6 -1.37 24.39 -1.94
C ARG A 6 -2.50 25.22 -2.50
N LYS A 7 -2.21 26.41 -3.03
CA LYS A 7 -3.21 27.31 -3.63
C LYS A 7 -3.45 27.05 -5.12
N ASN A 8 -2.78 26.08 -5.71
CA ASN A 8 -2.94 25.74 -7.13
C ASN A 8 -4.12 24.77 -7.37
N PRO A 9 -4.58 24.62 -8.63
CA PRO A 9 -5.73 23.78 -8.98
C PRO A 9 -5.61 22.32 -8.54
N PHE A 10 -4.40 21.77 -8.45
CA PHE A 10 -4.20 20.38 -7.98
C PHE A 10 -4.78 20.13 -6.57
N TRP A 11 -4.77 21.14 -5.69
CA TRP A 11 -5.32 21.06 -4.33
C TRP A 11 -6.78 21.51 -4.20
N ASN A 12 -7.41 21.91 -5.32
CA ASN A 12 -8.80 22.35 -5.29
C ASN A 12 -9.76 21.16 -5.27
N ALA A 13 -10.31 20.85 -4.11
CA ALA A 13 -11.25 19.73 -3.92
C ALA A 13 -12.60 19.90 -4.67
N LYS A 14 -12.88 21.07 -5.24
CA LYS A 14 -14.08 21.29 -6.08
C LYS A 14 -13.91 20.80 -7.52
N LEU A 15 -12.68 20.56 -7.94
CA LEU A 15 -12.35 19.97 -9.25
C LEU A 15 -12.35 18.45 -9.15
N THR A 16 -12.66 17.80 -10.25
CA THR A 16 -12.53 16.35 -10.37
C THR A 16 -11.05 15.93 -10.27
N SER A 17 -10.81 14.67 -9.97
CA SER A 17 -9.43 14.13 -9.92
C SER A 17 -8.74 14.25 -11.29
N GLU A 18 -9.49 14.08 -12.38
CA GLU A 18 -8.98 14.21 -13.74
C GLU A 18 -8.54 15.63 -14.06
N GLU A 19 -9.40 16.62 -13.82
CA GLU A 19 -9.04 18.04 -14.01
C GLU A 19 -7.82 18.46 -13.20
N ARG A 20 -7.69 17.94 -11.98
CA ARG A 20 -6.55 18.23 -11.10
C ARG A 20 -5.26 17.59 -11.62
N LEU A 21 -5.33 16.35 -12.12
CA LEU A 21 -4.19 15.65 -12.69
C LEU A 21 -3.77 16.23 -14.03
N ASP A 22 -4.71 16.58 -14.90
CA ASP A 22 -4.43 17.23 -16.18
C ASP A 22 -3.72 18.57 -15.97
N TRP A 23 -4.19 19.36 -15.01
CA TRP A 23 -3.51 20.60 -14.67
C TRP A 23 -2.08 20.34 -14.17
N LEU A 24 -1.88 19.38 -13.27
CA LEU A 24 -0.56 19.03 -12.74
C LEU A 24 0.38 18.59 -13.87
N LEU A 25 -0.05 17.66 -14.71
CA LEU A 25 0.74 17.13 -15.82
C LEU A 25 1.08 18.20 -16.86
N ALA A 26 0.16 19.14 -17.14
CA ALA A 26 0.43 20.25 -18.05
C ALA A 26 1.48 21.23 -17.52
N ASN A 27 1.62 21.33 -16.19
CA ASN A 27 2.54 22.26 -15.55
C ASN A 27 3.86 21.64 -15.10
N MET A 28 3.99 20.32 -15.11
CA MET A 28 5.24 19.60 -14.79
C MET A 28 6.24 19.69 -15.94
N THR A 29 7.53 19.82 -15.58
CA THR A 29 8.63 19.66 -16.55
C THR A 29 8.78 18.20 -16.96
N LEU A 30 9.55 17.95 -18.03
CA LEU A 30 9.85 16.57 -18.44
C LEU A 30 10.64 15.83 -17.35
N GLU A 31 11.60 16.50 -16.73
CA GLU A 31 12.44 15.94 -15.66
C GLU A 31 11.58 15.53 -14.44
N GLU A 32 10.64 16.40 -14.03
CA GLU A 32 9.72 16.09 -12.94
C GLU A 32 8.84 14.87 -13.27
N LYS A 33 8.33 14.78 -14.50
CA LYS A 33 7.55 13.62 -14.96
C LYS A 33 8.37 12.33 -14.92
N ILE A 34 9.61 12.37 -15.42
CA ILE A 34 10.51 11.21 -15.40
C ILE A 34 10.80 10.78 -13.96
N THR A 35 11.06 11.72 -13.07
CA THR A 35 11.34 11.41 -11.65
C THR A 35 10.13 10.77 -10.96
N CYS A 36 8.91 11.16 -11.31
CA CYS A 36 7.69 10.56 -10.78
C CYS A 36 7.44 9.11 -11.24
N MET A 37 8.20 8.59 -12.18
CA MET A 37 8.07 7.18 -12.62
C MET A 37 8.79 6.18 -11.71
N ALA A 38 9.47 6.65 -10.68
CA ALA A 38 10.10 5.80 -9.67
C ALA A 38 9.09 5.40 -8.58
N SER A 39 9.43 4.39 -7.77
CA SER A 39 8.61 3.97 -6.61
C SER A 39 8.60 5.01 -5.49
N THR A 40 9.58 5.89 -5.45
CA THR A 40 9.60 7.04 -4.54
C THR A 40 9.06 8.25 -5.29
N MET A 41 7.89 8.74 -4.86
CA MET A 41 7.35 10.01 -5.37
C MET A 41 8.25 11.15 -4.91
N PRO A 42 8.83 11.94 -5.83
CA PRO A 42 9.71 13.04 -5.48
C PRO A 42 8.96 14.16 -4.77
N GLU A 43 9.68 14.96 -4.01
CA GLU A 43 9.15 16.23 -3.55
C GLU A 43 9.01 17.20 -4.74
N LEU A 44 7.83 17.82 -4.86
CA LEU A 44 7.54 18.86 -5.85
C LEU A 44 7.08 20.14 -5.13
N PRO A 45 8.02 20.92 -4.55
CA PRO A 45 7.69 22.03 -3.65
C PRO A 45 6.85 23.10 -4.30
N ARG A 46 7.07 23.39 -5.59
CA ARG A 46 6.30 24.38 -6.34
C ARG A 46 4.83 24.04 -6.49
N PHE A 47 4.47 22.75 -6.32
CA PHE A 47 3.09 22.27 -6.29
C PHE A 47 2.58 21.99 -4.87
N GLY A 48 3.42 22.10 -3.85
CA GLY A 48 3.09 21.74 -2.47
C GLY A 48 2.98 20.24 -2.22
N ILE A 49 3.59 19.42 -3.08
CA ILE A 49 3.61 17.97 -2.98
C ILE A 49 4.86 17.54 -2.21
N ASP A 50 4.65 16.79 -1.14
CA ASP A 50 5.72 16.20 -0.35
C ASP A 50 6.23 14.90 -0.98
N MET A 51 7.47 14.54 -0.66
CA MET A 51 7.97 13.23 -0.99
C MET A 51 7.16 12.14 -0.29
N SER A 52 6.90 11.05 -1.01
CA SER A 52 6.28 9.86 -0.44
C SER A 52 6.82 8.60 -1.10
N TYR A 53 6.95 7.55 -0.30
CA TYR A 53 7.30 6.23 -0.79
C TYR A 53 6.04 5.42 -1.07
N VAL A 54 6.00 4.75 -2.23
CA VAL A 54 4.93 3.83 -2.61
C VAL A 54 5.48 2.42 -2.55
N GLY A 55 4.97 1.60 -1.65
CA GLY A 55 5.36 0.20 -1.59
C GLY A 55 5.92 -0.28 -0.24
N GLY A 56 5.24 -0.08 0.85
CA GLY A 56 5.56 -0.76 2.11
C GLY A 56 4.95 -2.17 2.15
N GLU A 57 5.59 -3.09 2.86
CA GLU A 57 5.11 -4.46 3.03
C GLU A 57 4.21 -4.62 4.25
N ALA A 58 3.16 -5.44 4.12
CA ALA A 58 2.26 -5.76 5.23
C ALA A 58 1.55 -7.12 5.08
N ALA A 59 2.11 -8.07 4.37
CA ALA A 59 1.49 -9.37 4.12
C ALA A 59 1.13 -10.13 5.40
N HIS A 60 1.93 -9.97 6.46
CA HIS A 60 1.69 -10.57 7.77
C HIS A 60 2.04 -9.61 8.93
N GLY A 61 1.62 -8.37 8.81
CA GLY A 61 1.93 -7.24 9.68
C GLY A 61 2.78 -6.20 8.99
N VAL A 62 2.81 -4.99 9.53
CA VAL A 62 3.55 -3.89 8.91
C VAL A 62 5.04 -4.13 9.03
N GLU A 63 5.74 -4.15 7.92
CA GLU A 63 7.18 -4.15 7.92
C GLU A 63 7.72 -2.71 8.04
N ALA A 64 8.25 -2.39 9.20
CA ALA A 64 8.90 -1.11 9.48
C ALA A 64 10.37 -1.15 9.02
N ARG A 65 10.57 -1.30 7.70
CA ARG A 65 11.89 -1.59 7.15
C ARG A 65 12.75 -0.36 6.96
N ASN A 66 12.20 0.68 6.36
CA ASN A 66 13.03 1.73 5.80
C ASN A 66 12.44 3.12 5.99
N ASP A 67 13.30 4.05 6.39
CA ASP A 67 13.09 5.46 6.08
C ASP A 67 13.39 5.72 4.59
N GLN A 68 13.18 6.95 4.13
CA GLN A 68 13.44 7.38 2.75
C GLN A 68 14.87 7.16 2.25
N ASN A 69 15.81 6.95 3.16
CA ASN A 69 17.22 6.76 2.85
C ASN A 69 17.63 5.28 2.88
N GLY A 70 16.64 4.37 2.95
CA GLY A 70 16.89 2.94 3.05
C GLY A 70 17.39 2.49 4.41
N ARG A 71 17.31 3.34 5.44
CA ARG A 71 17.71 2.99 6.81
C ARG A 71 16.57 2.26 7.50
N ASN A 72 16.90 1.17 8.18
CA ASN A 72 15.94 0.48 9.02
C ASN A 72 15.38 1.44 10.09
N ILE A 73 14.06 1.50 10.16
CA ILE A 73 13.38 2.12 11.30
C ILE A 73 13.16 0.97 12.29
N PRO A 74 13.87 0.91 13.42
CA PRO A 74 13.72 -0.17 14.38
C PRO A 74 12.48 0.04 15.25
N GLU A 75 11.34 0.15 14.61
CA GLU A 75 10.04 0.25 15.28
C GLU A 75 9.46 -1.16 15.42
N PRO A 76 9.13 -1.59 16.64
CA PRO A 76 8.45 -2.87 16.83
C PRO A 76 7.04 -2.80 16.26
N THR A 77 6.70 -3.78 15.42
CA THR A 77 5.38 -3.98 14.88
C THR A 77 4.88 -5.39 15.17
N THR A 78 3.58 -5.59 15.09
CA THR A 78 2.98 -6.91 15.29
C THR A 78 3.27 -7.79 14.07
N SER A 79 3.83 -8.97 14.30
CA SER A 79 4.04 -9.99 13.28
C SER A 79 2.98 -11.08 13.42
N PHE A 80 2.26 -11.32 12.33
CA PHE A 80 1.27 -12.39 12.21
C PHE A 80 1.86 -13.58 11.47
N PRO A 81 1.21 -14.76 11.51
CA PRO A 81 1.55 -15.85 10.59
C PRO A 81 1.42 -15.39 9.13
N GLN A 82 2.12 -16.08 8.24
CA GLN A 82 1.93 -15.88 6.79
C GLN A 82 0.47 -16.10 6.38
N PRO A 83 -0.03 -15.47 5.31
CA PRO A 83 -1.42 -15.58 4.88
C PRO A 83 -1.94 -17.02 4.76
N ILE A 84 -1.13 -17.96 4.23
CA ILE A 84 -1.51 -19.37 4.16
C ILE A 84 -1.73 -19.98 5.55
N GLY A 85 -0.92 -19.60 6.53
CA GLY A 85 -1.07 -20.05 7.92
C GLY A 85 -2.29 -19.42 8.60
N MET A 86 -2.58 -18.13 8.34
CA MET A 86 -3.76 -17.46 8.84
C MET A 86 -5.04 -18.07 8.26
N SER A 87 -5.06 -18.38 6.96
CA SER A 87 -6.22 -18.96 6.27
C SER A 87 -6.56 -20.37 6.78
N ALA A 88 -5.57 -21.13 7.24
CA ALA A 88 -5.77 -22.45 7.83
C ALA A 88 -6.63 -22.42 9.13
N SER A 89 -6.83 -21.25 9.72
CA SER A 89 -7.73 -21.07 10.86
C SER A 89 -9.22 -21.14 10.47
N TRP A 90 -9.56 -20.91 9.21
CA TRP A 90 -10.93 -20.76 8.69
C TRP A 90 -11.74 -19.67 9.40
N ASP A 91 -11.05 -18.73 10.09
CA ASP A 91 -11.66 -17.67 10.89
C ASP A 91 -11.45 -16.30 10.26
N THR A 92 -12.51 -15.75 9.68
CA THR A 92 -12.52 -14.43 9.04
C THR A 92 -12.32 -13.28 10.02
N GLU A 93 -12.71 -13.47 11.30
CA GLU A 93 -12.57 -12.43 12.32
C GLU A 93 -11.10 -12.29 12.76
N ILE A 94 -10.33 -13.36 12.76
CA ILE A 94 -8.87 -13.29 13.00
C ILE A 94 -8.20 -12.49 11.89
N ILE A 95 -8.53 -12.76 10.63
CA ILE A 95 -7.99 -12.04 9.48
C ILE A 95 -8.37 -10.55 9.54
N LYS A 96 -9.61 -10.28 9.89
CA LYS A 96 -10.09 -8.91 10.07
C LYS A 96 -9.31 -8.17 11.15
N LYS A 97 -9.13 -8.78 12.33
CA LYS A 97 -8.33 -8.19 13.41
C LYS A 97 -6.88 -7.95 13.02
N ALA A 98 -6.26 -8.87 12.28
CA ALA A 98 -4.92 -8.68 11.75
C ALA A 98 -4.85 -7.45 10.83
N GLY A 99 -5.86 -7.26 9.96
CA GLY A 99 -5.99 -6.07 9.11
C GLY A 99 -6.17 -4.78 9.92
N GLU A 100 -6.98 -4.79 10.98
CA GLU A 100 -7.19 -3.63 11.88
C GLU A 100 -5.88 -3.20 12.58
N VAL A 101 -5.14 -4.16 13.11
CA VAL A 101 -3.85 -3.89 13.75
C VAL A 101 -2.85 -3.35 12.72
N THR A 102 -2.74 -4.02 11.59
CA THR A 102 -1.86 -3.59 10.48
C THR A 102 -2.17 -2.16 10.03
N GLY A 103 -3.45 -1.83 9.84
CA GLY A 103 -3.88 -0.49 9.45
C GLY A 103 -3.57 0.56 10.52
N THR A 104 -3.73 0.23 11.78
CA THR A 104 -3.43 1.11 12.92
C THR A 104 -1.93 1.38 13.03
N GLU A 105 -1.12 0.33 12.99
CA GLU A 105 0.34 0.44 13.07
C GLU A 105 0.92 1.19 11.86
N ALA A 106 0.43 0.92 10.65
CA ALA A 106 0.83 1.65 9.45
C ALA A 106 0.59 3.17 9.60
N ARG A 107 -0.54 3.55 10.21
CA ARG A 107 -0.86 4.96 10.44
C ARG A 107 0.02 5.58 11.54
N VAL A 108 0.30 4.86 12.61
CA VAL A 108 1.22 5.32 13.67
C VAL A 108 2.62 5.56 13.08
N LEU A 109 3.12 4.62 12.29
CA LEU A 109 4.41 4.75 11.63
C LEU A 109 4.43 5.94 10.66
N TRP A 110 3.37 6.11 9.88
CA TRP A 110 3.27 7.25 8.98
C TRP A 110 3.26 8.60 9.73
N HIS A 111 2.58 8.70 10.88
CA HIS A 111 2.62 9.90 11.70
C HIS A 111 4.01 10.21 12.26
N ARG A 112 4.78 9.18 12.58
CA ARG A 112 6.16 9.33 13.06
C ARG A 112 7.16 9.60 11.93
N HIS A 113 6.94 8.96 10.80
CA HIS A 113 7.83 8.93 9.64
C HIS A 113 7.04 9.15 8.33
N PRO A 114 6.50 10.37 8.08
CA PRO A 114 5.60 10.63 6.97
C PRO A 114 6.17 10.27 5.59
N ALA A 115 7.47 10.40 5.45
CA ALA A 115 8.16 10.13 4.20
C ALA A 115 8.21 8.64 3.81
N GLY A 116 8.04 7.73 4.78
CA GLY A 116 7.87 6.30 4.51
C GLY A 116 6.55 5.96 3.80
N GLY A 117 5.68 6.96 3.62
CA GLY A 117 4.37 6.78 2.99
C GLY A 117 3.38 5.98 3.85
N LEU A 118 2.12 5.98 3.43
CA LEU A 118 1.05 5.20 4.05
C LEU A 118 0.65 3.99 3.19
N SER A 119 1.18 3.89 1.98
CA SER A 119 0.92 2.79 1.05
C SER A 119 1.50 1.48 1.58
N ARG A 120 0.71 0.40 1.51
CA ARG A 120 1.14 -0.96 1.89
C ARG A 120 0.67 -1.95 0.85
N TRP A 121 1.56 -2.88 0.49
CA TRP A 121 1.32 -3.92 -0.50
C TRP A 121 0.91 -5.19 0.22
N ALA A 122 -0.39 -5.33 0.46
CA ALA A 122 -0.98 -6.47 1.15
C ALA A 122 -2.51 -6.42 1.15
N PRO A 123 -3.18 -7.58 1.32
CA PRO A 123 -2.64 -8.93 1.17
C PRO A 123 -2.35 -9.28 -0.29
N THR A 124 -1.56 -10.32 -0.51
CA THR A 124 -1.43 -10.96 -1.82
C THR A 124 -2.68 -11.78 -2.10
N VAL A 125 -3.41 -11.46 -3.16
CA VAL A 125 -4.70 -12.10 -3.52
C VAL A 125 -4.52 -13.09 -4.67
N ASP A 126 -3.33 -13.59 -4.86
CA ASP A 126 -3.04 -14.65 -5.82
C ASP A 126 -3.58 -16.00 -5.34
N LEU A 127 -3.81 -16.91 -6.28
CA LEU A 127 -4.17 -18.29 -5.97
C LEU A 127 -2.91 -19.16 -5.95
N GLU A 128 -2.81 -20.04 -4.99
CA GLU A 128 -1.77 -21.06 -4.92
C GLU A 128 -2.06 -22.17 -5.93
N ARG A 129 -1.64 -21.98 -7.19
CA ARG A 129 -1.97 -22.90 -8.29
C ARG A 129 -0.94 -23.98 -8.54
N ASP A 130 0.29 -23.75 -8.13
CA ASP A 130 1.41 -24.65 -8.40
C ASP A 130 2.40 -24.62 -7.22
N PRO A 131 2.73 -25.77 -6.61
CA PRO A 131 3.64 -25.81 -5.47
C PRO A 131 5.08 -25.38 -5.80
N ARG A 132 5.42 -25.24 -7.07
CA ARG A 132 6.72 -24.69 -7.50
C ARG A 132 6.77 -23.17 -7.50
N TRP A 133 5.63 -22.52 -7.33
CA TRP A 133 5.58 -21.07 -7.22
C TRP A 133 6.24 -20.59 -5.93
N GLY A 134 7.20 -19.66 -6.05
CA GLY A 134 8.05 -19.22 -4.94
C GLY A 134 7.38 -18.32 -3.90
N ARG A 135 6.06 -18.07 -3.99
CA ARG A 135 5.31 -17.22 -3.07
C ARG A 135 4.02 -17.88 -2.55
N THR A 136 3.98 -19.18 -2.45
CA THR A 136 2.81 -19.93 -1.96
C THR A 136 2.39 -19.50 -0.56
N GLU A 137 3.34 -19.18 0.32
CA GLU A 137 3.06 -18.73 1.68
C GLU A 137 2.42 -17.32 1.76
N ALA A 138 2.56 -16.52 0.70
CA ALA A 138 2.06 -15.15 0.67
C ALA A 138 0.58 -15.03 0.30
N CYS A 139 -0.09 -16.11 -0.12
CA CYS A 139 -1.50 -16.16 -0.47
C CYS A 139 -2.35 -16.94 0.54
N PHE A 140 -3.67 -16.82 0.42
CA PHE A 140 -4.61 -17.48 1.34
C PHE A 140 -4.93 -18.93 0.98
N GLY A 141 -4.47 -19.44 -0.17
CA GLY A 141 -4.65 -20.81 -0.63
C GLY A 141 -5.03 -20.90 -2.11
N GLU A 142 -5.44 -22.11 -2.52
CA GLU A 142 -5.77 -22.45 -3.91
C GLU A 142 -7.23 -22.18 -4.29
N ASP A 143 -8.14 -22.11 -3.30
CA ASP A 143 -9.58 -21.92 -3.53
C ASP A 143 -9.94 -20.45 -3.73
N PRO A 144 -10.52 -20.06 -4.89
CA PRO A 144 -10.89 -18.67 -5.17
C PRO A 144 -11.92 -18.09 -4.21
N SER A 145 -12.86 -18.92 -3.72
CA SER A 145 -13.90 -18.47 -2.79
C SER A 145 -13.30 -18.16 -1.44
N LEU A 146 -12.45 -19.02 -0.94
CA LEU A 146 -11.70 -18.83 0.32
C LEU A 146 -10.84 -17.57 0.25
N CYS A 147 -10.03 -17.44 -0.81
CA CYS A 147 -9.19 -16.26 -1.02
C CYS A 147 -10.01 -14.97 -1.07
N SER A 148 -11.14 -14.97 -1.74
CA SER A 148 -12.04 -13.80 -1.84
C SER A 148 -12.59 -13.39 -0.48
N VAL A 149 -13.03 -14.34 0.34
CA VAL A 149 -13.58 -14.07 1.67
C VAL A 149 -12.51 -13.51 2.60
N PHE A 150 -11.32 -14.11 2.62
CA PHE A 150 -10.23 -13.63 3.47
C PHE A 150 -9.66 -12.29 3.00
N ALA A 151 -9.46 -12.11 1.70
CA ALA A 151 -9.07 -10.83 1.16
C ALA A 151 -10.05 -9.72 1.56
N LYS A 152 -11.36 -9.94 1.37
CA LYS A 152 -12.40 -9.00 1.80
C LYS A 152 -12.31 -8.69 3.29
N SER A 153 -12.09 -9.70 4.14
CA SER A 153 -12.00 -9.51 5.59
C SER A 153 -10.79 -8.64 5.98
N ALA A 154 -9.63 -8.89 5.38
CA ALA A 154 -8.44 -8.07 5.58
C ALA A 154 -8.66 -6.61 5.12
N PHE A 155 -9.37 -6.42 4.01
CA PHE A 155 -9.63 -5.10 3.44
C PHE A 155 -10.60 -4.24 4.23
N VAL A 156 -11.73 -4.80 4.61
CA VAL A 156 -12.77 -4.07 5.36
C VAL A 156 -12.23 -3.56 6.69
N ALA A 157 -11.23 -4.24 7.23
CA ALA A 157 -10.64 -3.91 8.50
C ALA A 157 -9.58 -2.79 8.46
N ALA A 158 -9.07 -2.45 7.29
CA ALA A 158 -8.01 -1.44 7.14
C ALA A 158 -8.47 -0.07 6.58
N PRO A 159 -9.72 0.44 6.85
CA PRO A 159 -10.19 1.69 6.27
C PRO A 159 -9.39 2.91 6.71
N SER A 160 -8.56 2.77 7.72
CA SER A 160 -7.73 3.85 8.27
C SER A 160 -6.33 3.94 7.66
N ALA A 161 -5.90 2.95 6.90
CA ALA A 161 -4.67 2.97 6.12
C ALA A 161 -5.01 2.98 4.64
N ALA A 162 -4.28 3.75 3.83
CA ALA A 162 -4.33 3.62 2.39
C ALA A 162 -3.60 2.31 2.02
N VAL A 163 -4.29 1.19 2.16
CA VAL A 163 -3.76 -0.10 1.71
C VAL A 163 -3.90 -0.11 0.20
N VAL A 164 -2.80 0.08 -0.50
CA VAL A 164 -2.74 -0.04 -1.95
C VAL A 164 -2.59 -1.52 -2.28
N PHE A 165 -3.60 -2.03 -2.97
CA PHE A 165 -3.60 -3.40 -3.45
C PHE A 165 -2.75 -3.53 -4.69
N VAL A 166 -1.79 -4.40 -4.64
CA VAL A 166 -1.28 -5.02 -5.83
C VAL A 166 -2.10 -6.30 -6.07
N LEU A 167 -3.21 -6.13 -6.78
CA LEU A 167 -3.69 -7.23 -7.59
C LEU A 167 -2.55 -7.54 -8.55
N SER A 168 -1.85 -8.63 -8.35
CA SER A 168 -0.92 -9.09 -9.35
C SER A 168 -1.75 -9.56 -10.55
N LEU A 169 -1.86 -8.66 -11.53
CA LEU A 169 -2.61 -8.85 -12.79
C LEU A 169 -2.01 -9.96 -13.67
N PHE A 170 -1.03 -10.71 -13.18
CA PHE A 170 -0.38 -11.79 -13.92
C PHE A 170 -1.10 -13.14 -13.84
N GLY A 171 -2.35 -13.19 -13.45
CA GLY A 171 -3.09 -14.43 -13.35
C GLY A 171 -4.47 -14.47 -13.97
N ALA A 172 -4.96 -13.38 -14.54
CA ALA A 172 -6.32 -13.27 -15.09
C ALA A 172 -6.38 -13.30 -16.63
N LEU A 173 -5.43 -13.94 -17.29
CA LEU A 173 -5.61 -14.27 -18.70
C LEU A 173 -6.28 -15.65 -18.78
N PRO A 174 -7.48 -15.75 -19.39
CA PRO A 174 -8.09 -17.05 -19.67
C PRO A 174 -7.18 -17.81 -20.63
N VAL A 175 -6.90 -19.07 -20.30
CA VAL A 175 -6.34 -20.04 -21.22
C VAL A 175 -7.46 -20.55 -22.13
#